data_dfe4ef2bd6c344b6bd864cd35117fc06
#
_entry.id   dfe4ef2bd6c344b6bd864cd35117fc06
#
_cell.length_a   1.000
_cell.length_b   1.000
_cell.length_c   1.000
_cell.angle_alpha   90.00
_cell.angle_beta   90.00
_cell.angle_gamma   90.00
#
_symmetry.space_group_name_H-M   'P 1'
#
loop_
_entity.id
_entity.type
_entity.pdbx_description
1 polymer ?
#
loop_
_entity_poly.entity_id
_entity_poly.type
_entity_poly.pdbx_seq_one_letter_code
_entity_poly.pdbx_strand_id
1 'polypeptide(L)'
;MVTDDLLICGAGPAGRALAHRALAHGLTVTVVDPHPHRSWTATYAAWADELPGWVATEAIAARVERPVAWTSRRIELDRPYLVFDTAALQDSLDISGARLIQDSVTAIDAAARTRYDGLDLPSVRLASGRTLPAGRVIDARGIPRSPNLAEQTAYGVIVDRGHYPDPDALFMDWRDDNGADPAELPSFLYAIPLGEDRILLEETCLAGLPALDQRTLRERLTHRLRSRGIILTGAEPTERVRFPVHGGTRHATAFGAAGDFTHPATGYSVATSLRLADTVIAGESAWPASARAVHLLRQSGLRALLALPPTELPLFFDTFFQLPIAAQSAYLSGHDDLRGTAAAMTAVFAALPWRVRRKLAAAVVVPPRLQRHSSSH
;
A
#
# COMPACT_ATOMS: atom_id res chain seq x y z
N MET A 1 20.20 33.40 4.24
CA MET A 1 18.85 32.77 4.41
C MET A 1 19.06 31.45 5.11
N VAL A 2 18.34 31.18 6.16
CA VAL A 2 18.42 29.90 6.87
C VAL A 2 17.86 28.81 5.95
N THR A 3 18.63 27.76 5.71
CA THR A 3 18.16 26.57 4.98
C THR A 3 17.34 25.71 5.92
N ASP A 4 16.22 25.18 5.44
CA ASP A 4 15.41 24.27 6.25
C ASP A 4 16.18 22.96 6.55
N ASP A 5 15.94 22.38 7.72
CA ASP A 5 16.56 21.12 8.14
C ASP A 5 16.15 19.97 7.23
N LEU A 6 14.87 19.97 6.81
CA LEU A 6 14.29 18.90 6.02
C LEU A 6 13.42 19.45 4.87
N LEU A 7 13.66 18.95 3.67
CA LEU A 7 12.81 19.15 2.50
C LEU A 7 12.19 17.82 2.09
N ILE A 8 10.87 17.79 2.01
CA ILE A 8 10.07 16.60 1.66
C ILE A 8 9.40 16.85 0.31
N CYS A 9 9.60 15.94 -0.62
CA CYS A 9 8.97 15.95 -1.93
C CYS A 9 7.72 15.06 -1.90
N GLY A 10 6.53 15.66 -1.94
CA GLY A 10 5.23 14.97 -1.89
C GLY A 10 4.51 15.18 -0.55
N ALA A 11 3.22 15.54 -0.63
CA ALA A 11 2.30 15.75 0.50
C ALA A 11 1.24 14.64 0.62
N GLY A 12 1.53 13.44 0.11
CA GLY A 12 0.73 12.24 0.36
C GLY A 12 0.88 11.73 1.80
N PRO A 13 0.19 10.63 2.18
CA PRO A 13 0.20 10.14 3.56
C PRO A 13 1.59 9.98 4.17
N ALA A 14 2.53 9.40 3.42
CA ALA A 14 3.91 9.21 3.89
C ALA A 14 4.65 10.53 4.09
N GLY A 15 4.61 11.43 3.09
CA GLY A 15 5.31 12.73 3.18
C GLY A 15 4.73 13.62 4.26
N ARG A 16 3.40 13.60 4.42
CA ARG A 16 2.71 14.39 5.45
C ARG A 16 3.00 13.84 6.86
N ALA A 17 3.01 12.50 7.04
CA ALA A 17 3.40 11.89 8.30
C ALA A 17 4.85 12.26 8.69
N LEU A 18 5.76 12.20 7.73
CA LEU A 18 7.16 12.57 7.96
C LEU A 18 7.29 14.06 8.33
N ALA A 19 6.58 14.96 7.63
CA ALA A 19 6.58 16.39 7.93
C ALA A 19 6.00 16.68 9.33
N HIS A 20 4.85 16.07 9.65
CA HIS A 20 4.21 16.19 10.96
C HIS A 20 5.18 15.79 12.08
N ARG A 21 5.83 14.62 11.95
CA ARG A 21 6.78 14.17 12.98
C ARG A 21 8.03 15.05 13.05
N ALA A 22 8.55 15.49 11.90
CA ALA A 22 9.70 16.41 11.88
C ALA A 22 9.42 17.72 12.62
N LEU A 23 8.24 18.31 12.39
CA LEU A 23 7.78 19.50 13.11
C LEU A 23 7.65 19.24 14.63
N ALA A 24 7.09 18.08 15.00
CA ALA A 24 6.98 17.68 16.41
C ALA A 24 8.34 17.52 17.10
N HIS A 25 9.39 17.20 16.34
CA HIS A 25 10.78 17.19 16.81
C HIS A 25 11.50 18.54 16.72
N GLY A 26 10.79 19.62 16.36
CA GLY A 26 11.32 20.98 16.32
C GLY A 26 12.17 21.29 15.09
N LEU A 27 12.12 20.46 14.04
CA LEU A 27 12.84 20.71 12.79
C LEU A 27 12.09 21.74 11.93
N THR A 28 12.85 22.53 11.17
CA THR A 28 12.31 23.38 10.10
C THR A 28 12.07 22.55 8.85
N VAL A 29 10.83 22.61 8.31
CA VAL A 29 10.39 21.71 7.23
C VAL A 29 9.86 22.52 6.05
N THR A 30 10.32 22.16 4.86
CA THR A 30 9.68 22.53 3.59
C THR A 30 9.05 21.28 2.95
N VAL A 31 7.79 21.41 2.52
CA VAL A 31 7.11 20.38 1.73
C VAL A 31 6.84 20.92 0.32
N VAL A 32 7.22 20.18 -0.70
CA VAL A 32 6.97 20.51 -2.11
C VAL A 32 6.02 19.48 -2.70
N ASP A 33 4.88 19.95 -3.20
CA ASP A 33 3.88 19.13 -3.87
C ASP A 33 3.13 19.97 -4.91
N PRO A 34 2.75 19.44 -6.09
CA PRO A 34 1.96 20.19 -7.06
C PRO A 34 0.56 20.56 -6.53
N HIS A 35 0.04 19.80 -5.56
CA HIS A 35 -1.28 20.01 -4.97
C HIS A 35 -1.26 19.78 -3.45
N PRO A 36 -0.53 20.61 -2.65
CA PRO A 36 -0.26 20.34 -1.24
C PRO A 36 -1.51 20.34 -0.34
N HIS A 37 -2.58 20.95 -0.84
CA HIS A 37 -3.88 21.05 -0.15
C HIS A 37 -4.94 20.05 -0.66
N ARG A 38 -4.55 19.14 -1.58
CA ARG A 38 -5.50 18.17 -2.13
C ARG A 38 -5.99 17.22 -1.04
N SER A 39 -7.31 17.09 -0.91
CA SER A 39 -7.92 16.08 -0.04
C SER A 39 -7.61 14.68 -0.56
N TRP A 40 -7.27 13.78 0.35
CA TRP A 40 -7.11 12.36 0.03
C TRP A 40 -8.49 11.72 -0.14
N THR A 41 -8.58 10.79 -1.07
CA THR A 41 -9.85 10.15 -1.43
C THR A 41 -9.81 8.64 -1.29
N ALA A 42 -8.63 8.04 -1.17
CA ALA A 42 -8.51 6.60 -1.00
C ALA A 42 -8.79 6.20 0.44
N THR A 43 -9.46 5.08 0.62
CA THR A 43 -9.64 4.47 1.93
C THR A 43 -8.34 3.82 2.38
N TYR A 44 -7.91 4.14 3.59
CA TYR A 44 -6.74 3.54 4.22
C TYR A 44 -7.16 2.70 5.41
N ALA A 45 -6.43 1.61 5.60
CA ALA A 45 -6.64 0.72 6.73
C ALA A 45 -5.31 0.10 7.17
N ALA A 46 -5.28 -0.42 8.41
CA ALA A 46 -4.09 -1.03 9.01
C ALA A 46 -4.48 -2.03 10.10
N TRP A 47 -3.59 -2.94 10.41
CA TRP A 47 -3.74 -3.73 11.64
C TRP A 47 -3.48 -2.85 12.86
N ALA A 48 -4.25 -3.04 13.92
CA ALA A 48 -4.21 -2.16 15.09
C ALA A 48 -2.82 -2.11 15.75
N ASP A 49 -2.10 -3.22 15.74
CA ASP A 49 -0.76 -3.36 16.31
C ASP A 49 0.36 -2.77 15.43
N GLU A 50 0.04 -2.27 14.25
CA GLU A 50 1.00 -1.57 13.38
C GLU A 50 1.09 -0.07 13.65
N LEU A 51 0.08 0.50 14.30
CA LEU A 51 0.02 1.95 14.47
C LEU A 51 0.87 2.44 15.64
N PRO A 52 1.68 3.47 15.42
CA PRO A 52 2.39 4.12 16.53
C PRO A 52 1.42 4.91 17.42
N GLY A 53 1.74 5.00 18.71
CA GLY A 53 0.87 5.61 19.71
C GLY A 53 0.59 7.12 19.53
N TRP A 54 1.26 7.77 18.59
CA TRP A 54 1.02 9.19 18.29
C TRP A 54 -0.07 9.42 17.22
N VAL A 55 -0.56 8.36 16.58
CA VAL A 55 -1.68 8.47 15.64
C VAL A 55 -2.95 8.80 16.42
N ALA A 56 -3.63 9.86 16.02
CA ALA A 56 -4.85 10.31 16.66
C ALA A 56 -5.97 9.27 16.59
N THR A 57 -6.64 9.00 17.70
CA THR A 57 -7.76 8.04 17.77
C THR A 57 -8.94 8.49 16.92
N GLU A 58 -9.13 9.79 16.77
CA GLU A 58 -10.17 10.43 15.96
C GLU A 58 -9.99 10.15 14.45
N ALA A 59 -8.78 9.77 14.05
CA ALA A 59 -8.50 9.35 12.67
C ALA A 59 -9.03 7.94 12.35
N ILE A 60 -9.59 7.21 13.33
CA ILE A 60 -10.11 5.86 13.14
C ILE A 60 -11.63 5.92 12.95
N ALA A 61 -12.09 5.62 11.75
CA ALA A 61 -13.52 5.54 11.42
C ALA A 61 -14.17 4.26 11.96
N ALA A 62 -13.44 3.15 11.93
CA ALA A 62 -13.97 1.88 12.41
C ALA A 62 -12.86 0.96 12.93
N ARG A 63 -13.22 0.12 13.90
CA ARG A 63 -12.39 -0.96 14.43
C ARG A 63 -13.14 -2.28 14.28
N VAL A 64 -12.55 -3.21 13.55
CA VAL A 64 -13.06 -4.56 13.33
C VAL A 64 -12.21 -5.53 14.13
N GLU A 65 -12.77 -6.13 15.19
CA GLU A 65 -12.01 -7.00 16.09
C GLU A 65 -11.53 -8.28 15.41
N ARG A 66 -12.37 -8.87 14.57
CA ARG A 66 -12.07 -10.08 13.81
C ARG A 66 -12.59 -9.97 12.39
N PRO A 67 -11.82 -9.37 11.47
CA PRO A 67 -12.19 -9.36 10.06
C PRO A 67 -12.18 -10.79 9.49
N VAL A 68 -12.95 -11.00 8.43
CA VAL A 68 -13.15 -12.33 7.85
C VAL A 68 -12.43 -12.43 6.49
N ALA A 69 -11.74 -13.55 6.29
CA ALA A 69 -11.32 -14.01 4.98
C ALA A 69 -12.24 -15.16 4.55
N TRP A 70 -12.80 -15.06 3.34
CA TRP A 70 -13.50 -16.13 2.67
C TRP A 70 -12.63 -16.70 1.56
N THR A 71 -12.29 -17.97 1.68
CA THR A 71 -11.56 -18.74 0.66
C THR A 71 -12.42 -19.96 0.26
N SER A 72 -12.01 -21.17 0.54
CA SER A 72 -12.89 -22.36 0.50
C SER A 72 -13.88 -22.39 1.67
N ARG A 73 -13.64 -21.62 2.70
CA ARG A 73 -14.44 -21.51 3.94
C ARG A 73 -14.30 -20.12 4.55
N ARG A 74 -15.15 -19.83 5.52
CA ARG A 74 -15.07 -18.62 6.34
C ARG A 74 -13.98 -18.78 7.39
N ILE A 75 -13.05 -17.83 7.46
CA ILE A 75 -11.93 -17.79 8.40
C ILE A 75 -11.95 -16.45 9.13
N GLU A 76 -12.14 -16.45 10.43
CA GLU A 76 -11.97 -15.26 11.26
C GLU A 76 -10.49 -15.03 11.53
N LEU A 77 -10.05 -13.79 11.35
CA LEU A 77 -8.70 -13.38 11.64
C LEU A 77 -8.68 -12.77 13.04
N ASP A 78 -8.05 -13.44 13.99
CA ASP A 78 -7.96 -13.01 15.39
C ASP A 78 -6.92 -11.90 15.56
N ARG A 79 -7.14 -10.79 14.84
CA ARG A 79 -6.29 -9.60 14.84
C ARG A 79 -7.13 -8.38 14.48
N PRO A 80 -7.21 -7.37 15.35
CA PRO A 80 -8.00 -6.19 15.09
C PRO A 80 -7.50 -5.39 13.88
N TYR A 81 -8.45 -4.96 13.05
CA TYR A 81 -8.22 -4.19 11.84
C TYR A 81 -8.90 -2.83 11.95
N LEU A 82 -8.15 -1.78 11.66
CA LEU A 82 -8.58 -0.39 11.75
C LEU A 82 -8.79 0.19 10.37
N VAL A 83 -9.88 0.89 10.19
CA VAL A 83 -10.19 1.66 8.99
C VAL A 83 -10.10 3.13 9.35
N PHE A 84 -9.32 3.89 8.59
CA PHE A 84 -9.19 5.32 8.84
C PHE A 84 -10.36 6.12 8.28
N ASP A 85 -10.77 7.15 9.00
CA ASP A 85 -11.36 8.31 8.36
C ASP A 85 -10.24 9.06 7.64
N THR A 86 -10.25 8.99 6.33
CA THR A 86 -9.16 9.53 5.51
C THR A 86 -9.00 11.04 5.66
N ALA A 87 -10.10 11.78 5.83
CA ALA A 87 -10.05 13.22 6.06
C ALA A 87 -9.49 13.53 7.46
N ALA A 88 -9.99 12.86 8.49
CA ALA A 88 -9.51 13.03 9.85
C ALA A 88 -8.04 12.62 10.00
N LEU A 89 -7.60 11.54 9.31
CA LEU A 89 -6.19 11.17 9.26
C LEU A 89 -5.34 12.28 8.62
N GLN A 90 -5.80 12.82 7.50
CA GLN A 90 -5.09 13.92 6.83
C GLN A 90 -4.99 15.16 7.72
N ASP A 91 -6.05 15.51 8.43
CA ASP A 91 -6.10 16.67 9.32
C ASP A 91 -5.26 16.46 10.57
N SER A 92 -5.27 15.27 11.17
CA SER A 92 -4.46 14.92 12.34
C SER A 92 -2.96 14.98 12.06
N LEU A 93 -2.54 14.76 10.82
CA LEU A 93 -1.17 14.95 10.35
C LEU A 93 -0.92 16.43 10.02
N ASP A 94 -1.07 17.30 11.02
CA ASP A 94 -0.89 18.75 10.85
C ASP A 94 0.53 19.09 10.40
N ILE A 95 0.62 19.89 9.35
CA ILE A 95 1.86 20.44 8.77
C ILE A 95 1.81 21.96 8.63
N SER A 96 0.95 22.63 9.38
CA SER A 96 0.79 24.10 9.32
C SER A 96 2.10 24.85 9.67
N GLY A 97 2.98 24.22 10.45
CA GLY A 97 4.32 24.74 10.74
C GLY A 97 5.34 24.61 9.61
N ALA A 98 5.04 23.83 8.54
CA ALA A 98 5.93 23.67 7.41
C ALA A 98 5.73 24.77 6.36
N ARG A 99 6.80 25.08 5.63
CA ARG A 99 6.71 25.89 4.43
C ARG A 99 6.21 25.05 3.27
N LEU A 100 4.98 25.31 2.81
CA LEU A 100 4.40 24.61 1.66
C LEU A 100 4.75 25.31 0.37
N ILE A 101 5.25 24.56 -0.61
CA ILE A 101 5.56 25.04 -1.95
C ILE A 101 4.74 24.26 -2.96
N GLN A 102 3.81 24.95 -3.61
CA GLN A 102 3.02 24.37 -4.70
C GLN A 102 3.83 24.39 -5.98
N ASP A 103 4.55 23.30 -6.26
CA ASP A 103 5.35 23.09 -7.46
C ASP A 103 5.65 21.60 -7.66
N SER A 104 6.11 21.24 -8.85
CA SER A 104 6.54 19.88 -9.17
C SER A 104 8.05 19.74 -9.04
N VAL A 105 8.51 18.67 -8.41
CA VAL A 105 9.94 18.33 -8.33
C VAL A 105 10.35 17.60 -9.61
N THR A 106 11.28 18.18 -10.36
CA THR A 106 11.81 17.61 -11.61
C THR A 106 13.09 16.80 -11.40
N ALA A 107 13.91 17.16 -10.39
CA ALA A 107 15.10 16.42 -10.05
C ALA A 107 15.39 16.55 -8.55
N ILE A 108 15.93 15.48 -7.99
CA ILE A 108 16.48 15.44 -6.63
C ILE A 108 17.97 15.18 -6.75
N ASP A 109 18.75 16.10 -6.22
CA ASP A 109 20.19 15.98 -6.16
C ASP A 109 20.61 15.78 -4.69
N ALA A 110 20.56 14.51 -4.27
CA ALA A 110 20.92 14.12 -2.91
C ALA A 110 22.42 13.96 -2.71
N ALA A 111 23.18 13.84 -3.79
CA ALA A 111 24.62 13.61 -3.79
C ALA A 111 25.42 14.82 -4.34
N ALA A 112 24.84 15.55 -5.28
CA ALA A 112 25.46 16.77 -5.77
C ALA A 112 25.20 17.89 -4.79
N ARG A 113 26.25 18.45 -4.44
CA ARG A 113 26.40 19.48 -3.45
C ARG A 113 26.23 20.82 -4.15
N THR A 114 24.99 21.30 -4.16
CA THR A 114 24.76 22.68 -4.52
C THR A 114 25.46 23.55 -3.49
N ARG A 115 26.48 24.28 -3.92
CA ARG A 115 27.21 25.22 -3.04
C ARG A 115 26.28 26.37 -2.68
N TYR A 116 25.81 26.38 -1.47
CA TYR A 116 24.93 27.39 -0.94
C TYR A 116 25.54 27.97 0.33
N ASP A 117 25.82 29.30 0.33
CA ASP A 117 26.46 30.01 1.45
C ASP A 117 27.76 29.35 1.93
N GLY A 118 28.53 28.77 0.99
CA GLY A 118 29.80 28.10 1.25
C GLY A 118 29.69 26.64 1.68
N LEU A 119 28.48 26.10 1.89
CA LEU A 119 28.18 24.70 2.23
C LEU A 119 27.69 23.95 1.02
N ASP A 120 28.12 22.72 0.91
CA ASP A 120 27.63 21.78 -0.11
C ASP A 120 26.39 21.04 0.45
N LEU A 121 25.19 21.42 -0.01
CA LEU A 121 23.92 20.88 0.48
C LEU A 121 23.20 20.07 -0.60
N PRO A 122 22.44 19.00 -0.19
CA PRO A 122 21.48 18.38 -1.09
C PRO A 122 20.43 19.39 -1.53
N SER A 123 19.88 19.20 -2.74
CA SER A 123 18.91 20.14 -3.29
C SER A 123 17.86 19.47 -4.16
N VAL A 124 16.75 20.17 -4.40
CA VAL A 124 15.73 19.79 -5.38
C VAL A 124 15.57 20.87 -6.42
N ARG A 125 15.35 20.43 -7.68
CA ARG A 125 14.99 21.31 -8.79
C ARG A 125 13.50 21.24 -9.02
N LEU A 126 12.86 22.39 -9.13
CA LEU A 126 11.44 22.54 -9.36
C LEU A 126 11.13 22.80 -10.84
N ALA A 127 9.89 22.53 -11.25
CA ALA A 127 9.41 22.82 -12.60
C ALA A 127 9.46 24.32 -12.93
N SER A 128 9.29 25.20 -11.93
CA SER A 128 9.48 26.65 -12.07
C SER A 128 10.91 27.08 -12.36
N GLY A 129 11.88 26.14 -12.39
CA GLY A 129 13.32 26.42 -12.55
C GLY A 129 14.05 26.77 -11.26
N ARG A 130 13.35 26.91 -10.14
CA ARG A 130 13.97 27.19 -8.83
C ARG A 130 14.73 25.95 -8.33
N THR A 131 15.83 26.19 -7.63
CA THR A 131 16.58 25.16 -6.89
C THR A 131 16.48 25.46 -5.39
N LEU A 132 16.11 24.47 -4.59
CA LEU A 132 15.94 24.59 -3.15
C LEU A 132 16.97 23.69 -2.45
N PRO A 133 17.94 24.25 -1.74
CA PRO A 133 18.83 23.50 -0.86
C PRO A 133 18.16 23.22 0.48
N ALA A 134 18.53 22.12 1.12
CA ALA A 134 18.12 21.80 2.48
C ALA A 134 19.16 20.92 3.19
N GLY A 135 19.12 20.84 4.52
CA GLY A 135 19.99 19.95 5.29
C GLY A 135 19.81 18.48 4.88
N ARG A 136 18.57 18.08 4.66
CA ARG A 136 18.20 16.73 4.15
C ARG A 136 17.08 16.87 3.12
N VAL A 137 17.09 15.99 2.12
CA VAL A 137 16.02 15.89 1.12
C VAL A 137 15.45 14.47 1.13
N ILE A 138 14.12 14.33 1.19
CA ILE A 138 13.45 13.04 1.16
C ILE A 138 12.38 13.02 0.07
N ASP A 139 12.44 12.01 -0.80
CA ASP A 139 11.44 11.73 -1.83
C ASP A 139 10.30 10.88 -1.24
N ALA A 140 9.11 11.46 -1.15
CA ALA A 140 7.88 10.80 -0.72
C ALA A 140 6.76 10.89 -1.79
N ARG A 141 7.12 11.10 -3.08
CA ARG A 141 6.16 11.31 -4.19
C ARG A 141 5.43 10.04 -4.63
N GLY A 142 5.74 8.89 -4.05
CA GLY A 142 5.20 7.61 -4.49
C GLY A 142 6.00 6.97 -5.63
N ILE A 143 5.43 5.94 -6.26
CA ILE A 143 6.06 5.21 -7.37
C ILE A 143 5.39 5.66 -8.67
N PRO A 144 6.14 6.16 -9.66
CA PRO A 144 5.61 6.42 -10.99
C PRO A 144 5.08 5.13 -11.64
N ARG A 145 3.92 5.23 -12.27
CA ARG A 145 3.34 4.09 -12.99
C ARG A 145 4.19 3.73 -14.21
N SER A 146 4.30 2.44 -14.46
CA SER A 146 5.02 1.89 -15.61
C SER A 146 4.35 0.60 -16.08
N PRO A 147 4.30 0.32 -17.38
CA PRO A 147 3.75 -0.94 -17.90
C PRO A 147 4.56 -2.18 -17.48
N ASN A 148 5.77 -1.97 -16.93
CA ASN A 148 6.65 -3.02 -16.44
C ASN A 148 6.50 -3.30 -14.94
N LEU A 149 5.61 -2.58 -14.26
CA LEU A 149 5.36 -2.76 -12.83
C LEU A 149 4.02 -3.46 -12.62
N ALA A 150 4.01 -4.46 -11.74
CA ALA A 150 2.76 -5.03 -11.27
C ALA A 150 1.99 -3.97 -10.47
N GLU A 151 0.69 -3.89 -10.72
CA GLU A 151 -0.20 -2.94 -10.06
C GLU A 151 -1.27 -3.67 -9.26
N GLN A 152 -1.69 -3.08 -8.16
CA GLN A 152 -2.97 -3.34 -7.53
C GLN A 152 -4.01 -2.39 -8.12
N THR A 153 -5.19 -2.93 -8.42
CA THR A 153 -6.32 -2.14 -8.92
C THR A 153 -7.58 -2.54 -8.18
N ALA A 154 -8.44 -1.56 -7.90
CA ALA A 154 -9.72 -1.83 -7.29
C ALA A 154 -10.78 -0.84 -7.75
N TYR A 155 -12.03 -1.28 -7.71
CA TYR A 155 -13.21 -0.46 -7.93
C TYR A 155 -14.21 -0.71 -6.82
N GLY A 156 -14.55 0.34 -6.09
CA GLY A 156 -15.45 0.28 -4.95
C GLY A 156 -16.64 1.22 -5.08
N VAL A 157 -17.70 0.89 -4.35
CA VAL A 157 -18.85 1.74 -4.09
C VAL A 157 -19.05 1.85 -2.58
N ILE A 158 -19.49 3.02 -2.13
CA ILE A 158 -19.84 3.25 -0.74
C ILE A 158 -21.35 3.22 -0.64
N VAL A 159 -21.87 2.31 0.17
CA VAL A 159 -23.30 2.13 0.39
C VAL A 159 -23.65 2.36 1.86
N ASP A 160 -24.93 2.57 2.14
CA ASP A 160 -25.49 2.56 3.47
C ASP A 160 -25.32 1.14 4.08
N ARG A 161 -24.83 1.07 5.31
CA ARG A 161 -24.59 -0.19 6.03
C ARG A 161 -25.87 -1.03 6.13
N GLY A 162 -27.02 -0.41 6.23
CA GLY A 162 -28.34 -1.09 6.28
C GLY A 162 -28.69 -1.85 4.99
N HIS A 163 -28.05 -1.50 3.87
CA HIS A 163 -28.24 -2.21 2.59
C HIS A 163 -27.25 -3.38 2.39
N TYR A 164 -26.34 -3.61 3.31
CA TYR A 164 -25.39 -4.73 3.26
C TYR A 164 -25.82 -5.82 4.25
N PRO A 165 -26.34 -6.97 3.76
CA PRO A 165 -26.95 -7.97 4.61
C PRO A 165 -25.94 -8.84 5.40
N ASP A 166 -24.67 -8.87 4.95
CA ASP A 166 -23.63 -9.65 5.60
C ASP A 166 -23.13 -8.92 6.86
N PRO A 167 -23.14 -9.56 8.05
CA PRO A 167 -22.62 -8.94 9.26
C PRO A 167 -21.10 -8.80 9.28
N ASP A 168 -20.40 -9.57 8.43
CA ASP A 168 -18.95 -9.64 8.42
C ASP A 168 -18.32 -8.42 7.75
N ALA A 169 -17.20 -7.97 8.31
CA ALA A 169 -16.25 -7.14 7.59
C ALA A 169 -15.28 -8.08 6.85
N LEU A 170 -15.29 -8.01 5.52
CA LEU A 170 -14.55 -8.95 4.67
C LEU A 170 -13.19 -8.36 4.30
N PHE A 171 -12.13 -8.95 4.85
CA PHE A 171 -10.75 -8.59 4.50
C PHE A 171 -10.37 -9.10 3.10
N MET A 172 -10.82 -10.31 2.75
CA MET A 172 -10.68 -10.90 1.41
C MET A 172 -11.79 -11.93 1.21
N ASP A 173 -12.64 -11.72 0.23
CA ASP A 173 -13.69 -12.69 -0.12
C ASP A 173 -13.45 -13.20 -1.55
N TRP A 174 -12.93 -14.41 -1.64
CA TRP A 174 -12.59 -15.09 -2.90
C TRP A 174 -13.72 -15.96 -3.45
N ARG A 175 -14.95 -15.87 -2.92
CA ARG A 175 -16.09 -16.58 -3.50
C ARG A 175 -16.25 -16.19 -4.97
N ASP A 176 -16.61 -17.15 -5.81
CA ASP A 176 -16.67 -17.05 -7.29
C ASP A 176 -17.97 -16.47 -7.83
N ASP A 177 -18.67 -15.68 -7.02
CA ASP A 177 -19.95 -15.07 -7.34
C ASP A 177 -19.85 -13.71 -8.06
N ASN A 178 -18.69 -13.36 -8.59
CA ASN A 178 -18.44 -12.10 -9.33
C ASN A 178 -18.62 -12.21 -10.84
N GLY A 179 -18.98 -13.39 -11.35
CA GLY A 179 -19.23 -13.63 -12.78
C GLY A 179 -17.98 -13.67 -13.66
N ALA A 180 -16.78 -13.75 -13.08
CA ALA A 180 -15.54 -13.89 -13.84
C ALA A 180 -15.39 -15.30 -14.42
N ASP A 181 -14.75 -15.41 -15.59
CA ASP A 181 -14.26 -16.69 -16.08
C ASP A 181 -13.14 -17.19 -15.15
N PRO A 182 -13.17 -18.45 -14.70
CA PRO A 182 -12.10 -19.03 -13.86
C PRO A 182 -10.69 -18.97 -14.48
N ALA A 183 -10.57 -18.81 -15.80
CA ALA A 183 -9.29 -18.67 -16.49
C ALA A 183 -8.74 -17.23 -16.48
N GLU A 184 -9.58 -16.25 -16.14
CA GLU A 184 -9.17 -14.85 -16.03
C GLU A 184 -8.45 -14.57 -14.70
N LEU A 185 -7.67 -13.48 -14.67
CA LEU A 185 -7.03 -13.01 -13.44
C LEU A 185 -8.12 -12.77 -12.37
N PRO A 186 -8.01 -13.42 -11.19
CA PRO A 186 -9.06 -13.33 -10.18
C PRO A 186 -9.06 -11.99 -9.46
N SER A 187 -10.20 -11.69 -8.87
CA SER A 187 -10.40 -10.56 -7.96
C SER A 187 -11.23 -11.02 -6.77
N PHE A 188 -11.17 -10.29 -5.68
CA PHE A 188 -11.90 -10.58 -4.45
C PHE A 188 -12.69 -9.37 -3.98
N LEU A 189 -13.73 -9.60 -3.20
CA LEU A 189 -14.44 -8.53 -2.53
C LEU A 189 -13.73 -8.15 -1.23
N TYR A 190 -13.49 -6.85 -1.07
CA TYR A 190 -13.14 -6.22 0.19
C TYR A 190 -14.35 -5.42 0.66
N ALA A 191 -14.84 -5.70 1.89
CA ALA A 191 -16.04 -5.06 2.43
C ALA A 191 -15.77 -4.61 3.86
N ILE A 192 -15.60 -3.29 4.07
CA ILE A 192 -15.20 -2.73 5.35
C ILE A 192 -16.07 -1.53 5.76
N PRO A 193 -16.37 -1.39 7.06
CA PRO A 193 -17.12 -0.25 7.56
C PRO A 193 -16.32 1.05 7.43
N LEU A 194 -17.02 2.12 7.03
CA LEU A 194 -16.53 3.49 7.03
C LEU A 194 -17.29 4.31 8.08
N GLY A 195 -17.12 3.95 9.36
CA GLY A 195 -17.93 4.42 10.46
C GLY A 195 -19.15 3.52 10.71
N GLU A 196 -20.18 4.07 11.35
CA GLU A 196 -21.36 3.30 11.78
C GLU A 196 -22.35 3.04 10.63
N ASP A 197 -22.54 4.03 9.76
CA ASP A 197 -23.63 4.05 8.79
C ASP A 197 -23.23 3.64 7.37
N ARG A 198 -21.95 3.58 7.05
CA ARG A 198 -21.46 3.33 5.70
C ARG A 198 -20.52 2.15 5.62
N ILE A 199 -20.48 1.52 4.46
CA ILE A 199 -19.58 0.44 4.15
C ILE A 199 -19.01 0.62 2.74
N LEU A 200 -17.71 0.41 2.60
CA LEU A 200 -17.06 0.26 1.30
C LEU A 200 -17.20 -1.19 0.84
N LEU A 201 -17.68 -1.37 -0.39
CA LEU A 201 -17.71 -2.66 -1.10
C LEU A 201 -16.82 -2.52 -2.33
N GLU A 202 -15.70 -3.22 -2.36
CA GLU A 202 -14.66 -3.03 -3.36
C GLU A 202 -14.20 -4.36 -3.96
N GLU A 203 -14.30 -4.48 -5.29
CA GLU A 203 -13.72 -5.58 -6.03
C GLU A 203 -12.27 -5.27 -6.36
N THR A 204 -11.34 -6.09 -5.85
CA THR A 204 -9.91 -5.83 -5.86
C THR A 204 -9.14 -6.91 -6.63
N CYS A 205 -8.35 -6.49 -7.60
CA CYS A 205 -7.26 -7.27 -8.19
C CYS A 205 -6.01 -7.04 -7.35
N LEU A 206 -5.61 -8.04 -6.59
CA LEU A 206 -4.52 -7.95 -5.61
C LEU A 206 -3.19 -7.50 -6.22
N ALA A 207 -2.79 -8.15 -7.31
CA ALA A 207 -1.63 -7.79 -8.12
C ALA A 207 -1.76 -8.39 -9.51
N GLY A 208 -1.44 -7.62 -10.53
CA GLY A 208 -1.45 -8.09 -11.92
C GLY A 208 -0.42 -7.37 -12.78
N LEU A 209 0.04 -8.04 -13.85
CA LEU A 209 0.94 -7.49 -14.86
C LEU A 209 0.56 -8.01 -16.25
N PRO A 210 -0.36 -7.33 -16.96
CA PRO A 210 -1.14 -6.18 -16.51
C PRO A 210 -2.19 -6.53 -15.43
N ALA A 211 -2.57 -5.56 -14.60
CA ALA A 211 -3.67 -5.71 -13.66
C ALA A 211 -5.04 -5.55 -14.35
N LEU A 212 -6.11 -6.01 -13.72
CA LEU A 212 -7.47 -5.81 -14.20
C LEU A 212 -7.80 -4.32 -14.31
N ASP A 213 -8.50 -3.94 -15.36
CA ASP A 213 -8.93 -2.55 -15.55
C ASP A 213 -10.18 -2.21 -14.71
N GLN A 214 -10.41 -0.90 -14.56
CA GLN A 214 -11.51 -0.36 -13.74
C GLN A 214 -12.90 -0.77 -14.26
N ARG A 215 -13.05 -1.02 -15.56
CA ARG A 215 -14.32 -1.44 -16.15
C ARG A 215 -14.62 -2.87 -15.76
N THR A 216 -13.66 -3.75 -15.92
CA THR A 216 -13.77 -5.17 -15.55
C THR A 216 -14.10 -5.32 -14.06
N LEU A 217 -13.41 -4.58 -13.19
CA LEU A 217 -13.67 -4.62 -11.74
C LEU A 217 -15.06 -4.10 -11.38
N ARG A 218 -15.51 -3.03 -12.04
CA ARG A 218 -16.88 -2.52 -11.87
C ARG A 218 -17.93 -3.54 -12.31
N GLU A 219 -17.72 -4.19 -13.44
CA GLU A 219 -18.62 -5.22 -13.96
C GLU A 219 -18.74 -6.40 -12.99
N ARG A 220 -17.60 -6.88 -12.46
CA ARG A 220 -17.53 -7.95 -11.46
C ARG A 220 -18.18 -7.56 -10.15
N LEU A 221 -17.89 -6.37 -9.62
CA LEU A 221 -18.53 -5.87 -8.40
C LEU A 221 -20.06 -5.80 -8.59
N THR A 222 -20.51 -5.23 -9.68
CA THR A 222 -21.96 -5.11 -9.97
C THR A 222 -22.62 -6.47 -10.06
N HIS A 223 -21.97 -7.46 -10.68
CA HIS A 223 -22.47 -8.84 -10.76
C HIS A 223 -22.57 -9.45 -9.36
N ARG A 224 -21.48 -9.40 -8.58
CA ARG A 224 -21.41 -9.94 -7.21
C ARG A 224 -22.46 -9.32 -6.28
N LEU A 225 -22.59 -8.01 -6.30
CA LEU A 225 -23.56 -7.34 -5.44
C LEU A 225 -25.00 -7.71 -5.82
N ARG A 226 -25.30 -7.81 -7.11
CA ARG A 226 -26.59 -8.24 -7.60
C ARG A 226 -26.90 -9.70 -7.20
N SER A 227 -25.93 -10.60 -7.30
CA SER A 227 -26.09 -12.01 -6.90
C SER A 227 -26.36 -12.16 -5.41
N ARG A 228 -25.91 -11.18 -4.60
CA ARG A 228 -26.16 -11.10 -3.13
C ARG A 228 -27.40 -10.27 -2.78
N GLY A 229 -28.21 -9.87 -3.76
CA GLY A 229 -29.42 -9.08 -3.55
C GLY A 229 -29.19 -7.61 -3.25
N ILE A 230 -27.98 -7.09 -3.44
CA ILE A 230 -27.64 -5.68 -3.26
C ILE A 230 -27.84 -4.98 -4.60
N ILE A 231 -28.78 -4.06 -4.66
CA ILE A 231 -29.10 -3.32 -5.90
C ILE A 231 -28.51 -1.92 -5.79
N LEU A 232 -27.58 -1.60 -6.68
CA LEU A 232 -27.01 -0.26 -6.78
C LEU A 232 -27.96 0.65 -7.56
N THR A 233 -28.07 1.88 -7.10
CA THR A 233 -28.88 2.94 -7.77
C THR A 233 -28.09 3.60 -8.92
N GLY A 234 -26.75 3.49 -8.86
CA GLY A 234 -25.82 4.17 -9.78
C GLY A 234 -25.42 5.58 -9.31
N ALA A 235 -25.94 6.02 -8.16
CA ALA A 235 -25.58 7.29 -7.53
C ALA A 235 -24.60 7.16 -6.37
N GLU A 236 -24.22 5.95 -6.01
CA GLU A 236 -23.29 5.68 -4.91
C GLU A 236 -21.92 6.36 -5.16
N PRO A 237 -21.32 6.95 -4.13
CA PRO A 237 -19.94 7.40 -4.20
C PRO A 237 -19.04 6.24 -4.61
N THR A 238 -18.09 6.51 -5.51
CA THR A 238 -17.19 5.48 -6.03
C THR A 238 -15.76 5.74 -5.61
N GLU A 239 -15.03 4.66 -5.33
CA GLU A 239 -13.59 4.66 -5.13
C GLU A 239 -12.89 3.91 -6.27
N ARG A 240 -11.77 4.46 -6.73
CA ARG A 240 -10.95 3.83 -7.76
C ARG A 240 -9.50 3.82 -7.30
N VAL A 241 -8.97 2.61 -7.14
CA VAL A 241 -7.60 2.41 -6.71
C VAL A 241 -6.77 1.89 -7.86
N ARG A 242 -5.57 2.42 -8.02
CA ARG A 242 -4.57 1.91 -8.96
C ARG A 242 -3.19 2.44 -8.60
N PHE A 243 -2.29 1.55 -8.21
CA PHE A 243 -0.91 1.90 -7.89
C PHE A 243 0.05 0.71 -8.10
N PRO A 244 1.34 0.97 -8.39
CA PRO A 244 2.36 -0.07 -8.43
C PRO A 244 2.60 -0.66 -7.03
N VAL A 245 2.71 -2.00 -6.95
CA VAL A 245 3.00 -2.71 -5.70
C VAL A 245 4.49 -2.93 -5.46
N HIS A 246 5.34 -2.50 -6.37
CA HIS A 246 6.80 -2.53 -6.26
C HIS A 246 7.43 -1.46 -7.17
N GLY A 247 8.74 -1.24 -7.03
CA GLY A 247 9.49 -0.29 -7.89
C GLY A 247 9.95 0.97 -7.16
N GLY A 248 9.77 1.06 -5.86
CA GLY A 248 10.41 2.07 -5.02
C GLY A 248 11.92 1.80 -4.86
N THR A 249 12.61 2.69 -4.16
CA THR A 249 14.04 2.60 -3.93
C THR A 249 14.35 2.58 -2.44
N ARG A 250 15.11 1.59 -1.98
CA ARG A 250 15.54 1.48 -0.57
C ARG A 250 16.74 2.37 -0.26
N HIS A 251 16.67 3.61 -0.72
CA HIS A 251 17.68 4.63 -0.47
C HIS A 251 17.29 5.48 0.75
N ALA A 252 18.27 5.99 1.49
CA ALA A 252 18.03 6.80 2.69
C ALA A 252 17.29 8.14 2.41
N THR A 253 17.25 8.55 1.14
CA THR A 253 16.54 9.74 0.69
C THR A 253 15.15 9.46 0.12
N ALA A 254 14.61 8.25 0.27
CA ALA A 254 13.28 7.88 -0.19
C ALA A 254 12.43 7.34 0.98
N PHE A 255 11.13 7.68 0.98
CA PHE A 255 10.21 7.34 2.06
C PHE A 255 8.82 6.96 1.51
N GLY A 256 8.06 6.19 2.28
CA GLY A 256 6.77 5.71 1.84
C GLY A 256 6.87 4.76 0.64
N ALA A 257 5.94 4.85 -0.30
CA ALA A 257 5.97 4.02 -1.50
C ALA A 257 7.23 4.29 -2.36
N ALA A 258 7.68 5.55 -2.47
CA ALA A 258 8.95 5.88 -3.10
C ALA A 258 10.14 5.17 -2.42
N GLY A 259 10.08 5.00 -1.10
CA GLY A 259 11.02 4.26 -0.27
C GLY A 259 10.84 2.73 -0.28
N ASP A 260 10.00 2.20 -1.16
CA ASP A 260 9.71 0.76 -1.30
C ASP A 260 8.98 0.15 -0.07
N PHE A 261 8.23 0.96 0.69
CA PHE A 261 7.48 0.50 1.87
C PHE A 261 6.19 -0.23 1.50
N THR A 262 5.77 -0.17 0.24
CA THR A 262 4.59 -0.90 -0.22
C THR A 262 4.81 -2.40 -0.06
N HIS A 263 3.90 -3.06 0.67
CA HIS A 263 3.94 -4.50 0.80
C HIS A 263 3.53 -5.14 -0.55
N PRO A 264 4.39 -5.93 -1.19
CA PRO A 264 4.14 -6.36 -2.58
C PRO A 264 2.90 -7.23 -2.77
N ALA A 265 2.42 -7.89 -1.71
CA ALA A 265 1.26 -8.78 -1.78
C ALA A 265 -0.03 -8.16 -1.26
N THR A 266 0.00 -7.02 -0.54
CA THR A 266 -1.19 -6.37 0.01
C THR A 266 -1.37 -4.93 -0.43
N GLY A 267 -0.32 -4.31 -0.95
CA GLY A 267 -0.33 -2.90 -1.32
C GLY A 267 -0.24 -1.92 -0.14
N TYR A 268 -0.20 -2.41 1.10
CA TYR A 268 -0.18 -1.56 2.29
C TYR A 268 1.17 -0.86 2.45
N SER A 269 1.15 0.44 2.74
CA SER A 269 2.35 1.25 2.97
C SER A 269 2.13 2.33 4.04
N VAL A 270 0.88 2.68 4.35
CA VAL A 270 0.55 3.80 5.25
C VAL A 270 1.01 3.50 6.67
N ALA A 271 0.62 2.36 7.25
CA ALA A 271 1.04 1.99 8.62
C ALA A 271 2.57 1.92 8.77
N THR A 272 3.26 1.33 7.80
CA THR A 272 4.73 1.30 7.78
C THR A 272 5.32 2.71 7.74
N SER A 273 4.75 3.61 6.93
CA SER A 273 5.19 5.01 6.86
C SER A 273 4.95 5.74 8.17
N LEU A 274 3.78 5.59 8.80
CA LEU A 274 3.49 6.18 10.10
C LEU A 274 4.49 5.71 11.16
N ARG A 275 4.72 4.39 11.24
CA ARG A 275 5.61 3.78 12.24
C ARG A 275 7.07 4.18 12.07
N LEU A 276 7.57 4.29 10.83
CA LEU A 276 8.97 4.56 10.55
C LEU A 276 9.32 6.05 10.45
N ALA A 277 8.33 6.95 10.59
CA ALA A 277 8.58 8.38 10.48
C ALA A 277 9.61 8.87 11.50
N ASP A 278 9.46 8.53 12.78
CA ASP A 278 10.39 8.94 13.84
C ASP A 278 11.78 8.34 13.64
N THR A 279 11.88 7.08 13.23
CA THR A 279 13.16 6.42 12.89
C THR A 279 13.93 7.23 11.85
N VAL A 280 13.24 7.63 10.77
CA VAL A 280 13.88 8.41 9.70
C VAL A 280 14.22 9.83 10.16
N ILE A 281 13.36 10.46 10.96
CA ILE A 281 13.64 11.79 11.54
C ILE A 281 14.90 11.74 12.43
N ALA A 282 15.05 10.71 13.25
CA ALA A 282 16.24 10.49 14.07
C ALA A 282 17.54 10.22 13.25
N GLY A 283 17.42 10.13 11.93
CA GLY A 283 18.57 9.83 11.05
C GLY A 283 18.91 8.34 10.95
N GLU A 284 18.07 7.49 11.52
CA GLU A 284 18.24 6.05 11.46
C GLU A 284 17.72 5.49 10.12
N SER A 285 18.23 4.31 9.75
CA SER A 285 17.82 3.67 8.50
C SER A 285 16.48 2.94 8.66
N ALA A 286 15.51 3.27 7.82
CA ALA A 286 14.30 2.48 7.67
C ALA A 286 14.57 1.09 7.07
N TRP A 287 15.77 0.85 6.52
CA TRP A 287 16.15 -0.38 5.83
C TRP A 287 17.37 -1.06 6.46
N PRO A 288 17.31 -1.55 7.73
CA PRO A 288 18.33 -2.42 8.27
C PRO A 288 18.43 -3.71 7.44
N ALA A 289 19.49 -4.49 7.64
CA ALA A 289 19.73 -5.71 6.85
C ALA A 289 18.58 -6.72 6.92
N SER A 290 17.95 -6.86 8.09
CA SER A 290 16.77 -7.70 8.29
C SER A 290 15.58 -7.25 7.43
N ALA A 291 15.24 -5.95 7.43
CA ALA A 291 14.17 -5.40 6.62
C ALA A 291 14.41 -5.58 5.11
N ARG A 292 15.65 -5.39 4.67
CA ARG A 292 16.04 -5.68 3.27
C ARG A 292 15.84 -7.14 2.90
N ALA A 293 16.19 -8.06 3.80
CA ALA A 293 16.00 -9.50 3.59
C ALA A 293 14.50 -9.86 3.57
N VAL A 294 13.69 -9.32 4.49
CA VAL A 294 12.22 -9.48 4.47
C VAL A 294 11.64 -8.99 3.15
N HIS A 295 12.06 -7.82 2.70
CA HIS A 295 11.58 -7.27 1.44
C HIS A 295 11.91 -8.18 0.24
N LEU A 296 13.12 -8.74 0.17
CA LEU A 296 13.49 -9.70 -0.87
C LEU A 296 12.61 -10.96 -0.84
N LEU A 297 12.29 -11.47 0.35
CA LEU A 297 11.35 -12.59 0.50
C LEU A 297 9.96 -12.22 0.00
N ARG A 298 9.43 -11.06 0.36
CA ARG A 298 8.12 -10.56 -0.09
C ARG A 298 8.09 -10.33 -1.60
N GLN A 299 9.15 -9.82 -2.20
CA GLN A 299 9.30 -9.71 -3.67
C GLN A 299 9.27 -11.09 -4.33
N SER A 300 9.85 -12.10 -3.69
CA SER A 300 9.73 -13.48 -4.18
C SER A 300 8.30 -13.99 -4.08
N GLY A 301 7.59 -13.63 -3.02
CA GLY A 301 6.15 -13.88 -2.87
C GLY A 301 5.32 -13.24 -3.99
N LEU A 302 5.58 -11.97 -4.33
CA LEU A 302 4.89 -11.31 -5.45
C LEU A 302 5.13 -12.06 -6.78
N ARG A 303 6.39 -12.41 -7.08
CA ARG A 303 6.68 -13.21 -8.29
C ARG A 303 5.93 -14.55 -8.30
N ALA A 304 5.85 -15.18 -7.14
CA ALA A 304 5.09 -16.41 -6.97
C ALA A 304 3.60 -16.21 -7.25
N LEU A 305 2.98 -15.18 -6.68
CA LEU A 305 1.56 -14.84 -6.90
C LEU A 305 1.27 -14.54 -8.38
N LEU A 306 2.12 -13.76 -9.04
CA LEU A 306 1.97 -13.43 -10.46
C LEU A 306 2.14 -14.64 -11.41
N ALA A 307 2.82 -15.70 -10.96
CA ALA A 307 3.04 -16.92 -11.73
C ALA A 307 2.00 -18.02 -11.46
N LEU A 308 1.19 -17.87 -10.43
CA LEU A 308 0.12 -18.82 -10.14
C LEU A 308 -0.99 -18.74 -11.20
N PRO A 309 -1.53 -19.89 -11.64
CA PRO A 309 -2.76 -19.89 -12.39
C PRO A 309 -3.89 -19.23 -11.61
N PRO A 310 -4.81 -18.54 -12.29
CA PRO A 310 -5.94 -17.87 -11.67
C PRO A 310 -6.70 -18.73 -10.64
N THR A 311 -6.96 -19.98 -10.99
CA THR A 311 -7.70 -20.95 -10.14
C THR A 311 -6.94 -21.40 -8.88
N GLU A 312 -5.63 -21.19 -8.82
CA GLU A 312 -4.80 -21.61 -7.67
C GLU A 312 -4.57 -20.49 -6.66
N LEU A 313 -4.92 -19.24 -6.99
CA LEU A 313 -4.72 -18.09 -6.11
C LEU A 313 -5.62 -18.15 -4.86
N PRO A 314 -6.93 -18.46 -4.94
CA PRO A 314 -7.76 -18.66 -3.75
C PRO A 314 -7.25 -19.77 -2.83
N LEU A 315 -6.73 -20.86 -3.39
CA LEU A 315 -6.13 -21.97 -2.64
C LEU A 315 -4.86 -21.53 -1.89
N PHE A 316 -4.05 -20.68 -2.51
CA PHE A 316 -2.88 -20.10 -1.85
C PHE A 316 -3.30 -19.32 -0.59
N PHE A 317 -4.32 -18.46 -0.70
CA PHE A 317 -4.83 -17.69 0.43
C PHE A 317 -5.56 -18.56 1.45
N ASP A 318 -6.26 -19.60 1.03
CA ASP A 318 -6.83 -20.59 1.96
C ASP A 318 -5.74 -21.21 2.84
N THR A 319 -4.63 -21.58 2.24
CA THR A 319 -3.46 -22.12 2.97
C THR A 319 -2.83 -21.07 3.88
N PHE A 320 -2.67 -19.83 3.39
CA PHE A 320 -2.08 -18.74 4.16
C PHE A 320 -2.88 -18.38 5.41
N PHE A 321 -4.22 -18.23 5.28
CA PHE A 321 -5.05 -17.85 6.42
C PHE A 321 -5.28 -18.98 7.43
N GLN A 322 -4.84 -20.21 7.14
CA GLN A 322 -4.80 -21.31 8.10
C GLN A 322 -3.53 -21.30 8.96
N LEU A 323 -2.55 -20.49 8.65
CA LEU A 323 -1.38 -20.32 9.50
C LEU A 323 -1.77 -19.73 10.87
N PRO A 324 -0.98 -19.98 11.92
CA PRO A 324 -1.12 -19.24 13.17
C PRO A 324 -1.05 -17.74 12.93
N ILE A 325 -1.86 -16.95 13.66
CA ILE A 325 -1.94 -15.49 13.47
C ILE A 325 -0.57 -14.80 13.58
N ALA A 326 0.32 -15.30 14.44
CA ALA A 326 1.68 -14.76 14.55
C ALA A 326 2.49 -14.89 13.24
N ALA A 327 2.32 -16.00 12.50
CA ALA A 327 2.97 -16.20 11.21
C ALA A 327 2.35 -15.30 10.12
N GLN A 328 1.01 -15.15 10.13
CA GLN A 328 0.33 -14.21 9.25
C GLN A 328 0.82 -12.77 9.52
N SER A 329 0.88 -12.35 10.78
CA SER A 329 1.35 -11.02 11.18
C SER A 329 2.80 -10.77 10.77
N ALA A 330 3.69 -11.74 10.98
CA ALA A 330 5.09 -11.63 10.57
C ALA A 330 5.22 -11.39 9.05
N TYR A 331 4.44 -12.10 8.23
CA TYR A 331 4.47 -11.91 6.78
C TYR A 331 3.81 -10.59 6.36
N LEU A 332 2.62 -10.27 6.89
CA LEU A 332 1.84 -9.11 6.46
C LEU A 332 2.40 -7.78 6.97
N SER A 333 2.98 -7.76 8.19
CA SER A 333 3.31 -6.54 8.92
C SER A 333 4.74 -6.45 9.42
N GLY A 334 5.41 -7.58 9.63
CA GLY A 334 6.77 -7.64 10.17
C GLY A 334 7.79 -7.03 9.22
N HIS A 335 8.05 -5.72 9.31
CA HIS A 335 8.94 -5.01 8.41
C HIS A 335 10.37 -5.57 8.41
N ASP A 336 10.85 -6.00 9.56
CA ASP A 336 12.20 -6.52 9.80
C ASP A 336 12.23 -7.90 10.48
N ASP A 337 11.08 -8.55 10.64
CA ASP A 337 10.99 -9.91 11.18
C ASP A 337 11.32 -10.95 10.09
N LEU A 338 12.62 -11.11 9.85
CA LEU A 338 13.13 -12.07 8.88
C LEU A 338 12.78 -13.51 9.24
N ARG A 339 12.86 -13.87 10.52
CA ARG A 339 12.61 -15.25 10.98
C ARG A 339 11.14 -15.62 10.83
N GLY A 340 10.25 -14.76 11.30
CA GLY A 340 8.80 -14.98 11.19
C GLY A 340 8.35 -14.99 9.73
N THR A 341 8.82 -14.06 8.90
CA THR A 341 8.50 -14.02 7.45
C THR A 341 8.98 -15.29 6.74
N ALA A 342 10.21 -15.72 6.96
CA ALA A 342 10.75 -16.93 6.35
C ALA A 342 10.00 -18.20 6.83
N ALA A 343 9.68 -18.28 8.11
CA ALA A 343 8.89 -19.39 8.68
C ALA A 343 7.48 -19.44 8.07
N ALA A 344 6.79 -18.29 7.96
CA ALA A 344 5.46 -18.21 7.35
C ALA A 344 5.48 -18.67 5.88
N MET A 345 6.44 -18.17 5.08
CA MET A 345 6.58 -18.58 3.68
C MET A 345 6.88 -20.07 3.53
N THR A 346 7.75 -20.60 4.39
CA THR A 346 8.08 -22.04 4.40
C THR A 346 6.86 -22.88 4.76
N ALA A 347 6.09 -22.46 5.76
CA ALA A 347 4.89 -23.17 6.19
C ALA A 347 3.81 -23.19 5.09
N VAL A 348 3.54 -22.04 4.44
CA VAL A 348 2.64 -21.98 3.27
C VAL A 348 3.14 -22.92 2.17
N PHE A 349 4.42 -22.82 1.80
CA PHE A 349 5.00 -23.65 0.75
C PHE A 349 4.88 -25.16 1.07
N ALA A 350 5.13 -25.56 2.30
CA ALA A 350 5.03 -26.96 2.74
C ALA A 350 3.58 -27.49 2.72
N ALA A 351 2.60 -26.64 3.04
CA ALA A 351 1.19 -27.02 3.11
C ALA A 351 0.51 -27.04 1.72
N LEU A 352 1.05 -26.34 0.73
CA LEU A 352 0.48 -26.32 -0.61
C LEU A 352 0.64 -27.67 -1.34
N PRO A 353 -0.31 -28.03 -2.24
CA PRO A 353 -0.20 -29.21 -3.09
C PRO A 353 1.09 -29.20 -3.93
N TRP A 354 1.64 -30.38 -4.22
CA TRP A 354 2.88 -30.53 -5.00
C TRP A 354 2.88 -29.78 -6.33
N ARG A 355 1.76 -29.78 -7.03
CA ARG A 355 1.62 -29.07 -8.33
C ARG A 355 1.86 -27.57 -8.19
N VAL A 356 1.30 -26.97 -7.13
CA VAL A 356 1.45 -25.54 -6.81
C VAL A 356 2.88 -25.25 -6.39
N ARG A 357 3.46 -26.07 -5.51
CA ARG A 357 4.86 -25.94 -5.06
C ARG A 357 5.86 -25.89 -6.21
N ARG A 358 5.70 -26.76 -7.21
CA ARG A 358 6.56 -26.76 -8.40
C ARG A 358 6.52 -25.44 -9.16
N LYS A 359 5.33 -24.88 -9.36
CA LYS A 359 5.15 -23.57 -10.04
C LYS A 359 5.79 -22.43 -9.25
N LEU A 360 5.55 -22.40 -7.94
CA LEU A 360 6.16 -21.41 -7.07
C LEU A 360 7.68 -21.49 -7.07
N ALA A 361 8.25 -22.68 -6.96
CA ALA A 361 9.70 -22.87 -6.99
C ALA A 361 10.30 -22.39 -8.34
N ALA A 362 9.65 -22.70 -9.46
CA ALA A 362 10.09 -22.24 -10.77
C ALA A 362 10.05 -20.70 -10.88
N ALA A 363 8.99 -20.05 -10.36
CA ALA A 363 8.82 -18.60 -10.41
C ALA A 363 9.84 -17.82 -9.57
N VAL A 364 10.30 -18.42 -8.46
CA VAL A 364 11.31 -17.79 -7.59
C VAL A 364 12.71 -17.86 -8.21
N VAL A 365 13.02 -18.94 -8.91
CA VAL A 365 14.37 -19.20 -9.50
C VAL A 365 14.55 -18.46 -10.82
N VAL A 366 13.50 -18.33 -11.63
CA VAL A 366 13.58 -17.68 -12.95
C VAL A 366 13.02 -16.27 -12.85
N PRO A 367 13.84 -15.22 -12.98
CA PRO A 367 13.28 -13.87 -13.08
C PRO A 367 12.32 -13.81 -14.29
N PRO A 368 11.17 -13.12 -14.17
CA PRO A 368 10.24 -13.00 -15.30
C PRO A 368 11.00 -12.44 -16.50
N ARG A 369 11.00 -13.16 -17.60
CA ARG A 369 11.51 -12.65 -18.87
C ARG A 369 10.61 -11.47 -19.23
N LEU A 370 11.17 -10.28 -19.19
CA LEU A 370 10.60 -9.11 -19.86
C LEU A 370 10.33 -9.53 -21.30
N GLN A 371 9.05 -9.73 -21.65
CA GLN A 371 8.67 -9.88 -23.05
C GLN A 371 9.03 -8.57 -23.74
N ARG A 372 10.16 -8.56 -24.45
CA ARG A 372 10.47 -7.49 -25.39
C ARG A 372 9.37 -7.58 -26.44
N HIS A 373 8.40 -6.69 -26.39
CA HIS A 373 7.57 -6.43 -27.54
C HIS A 373 8.51 -5.92 -28.63
N SER A 374 8.80 -6.79 -29.58
CA SER A 374 9.38 -6.39 -30.85
C SER A 374 8.38 -5.43 -31.49
N SER A 375 8.69 -4.15 -31.44
CA SER A 375 8.11 -3.14 -32.33
C SER A 375 8.52 -3.53 -33.76
N SER A 376 7.66 -4.26 -34.44
CA SER A 376 7.67 -4.31 -35.90
C SER A 376 6.92 -3.09 -36.40
N HIS A 377 7.62 -2.36 -37.27
CA HIS A 377 7.34 -1.13 -37.98
C HIS A 377 5.91 -0.92 -38.47
#